data_2e02c53a52127faeef56b17b03aa2bda
#
_entry.id   2e02c53a52127faeef56b17b03aa2bda
#
_cell.length_a   1.000
_cell.length_b   1.000
_cell.length_c   1.000
_cell.angle_alpha   90.00
_cell.angle_beta   90.00
_cell.angle_gamma   90.00
#
_symmetry.space_group_name_H-M   'P 1'
#
loop_
_entity.id
_entity.type
_entity.pdbx_description
1 polymer ?
#
loop_
_entity_poly.entity_id
_entity_poly.type
_entity_poly.pdbx_seq_one_letter_code
_entity_poly.pdbx_strand_id
1 'polypeptide(L)'
;MSATPESLQKFIDFCKEHITGQEKKEAQTFLDRFFKAFGYEGALEAGAKYEEAIKKGSQKGKTGFADLIWKPKVLIEMKQRGEDLNKHYAQAFAYWQRLVPNRPRYVILCNFDEFWIFDFDNQLDEPVDKVALINLVERASAFAFMESGNRTPVFRNNQVEITEIAARRMGELFTILQQRLSKQADSELIAQRFILQCVLAMFAQDRGLLPQDLFIACVQDCLQNKLSSYDIIGGLFREMNQTGITPAGRYKGVDYFNGGLFSTIYPIDLTEKELEFLDVAARQDWSKVRPAIFGNIFEGSVNKKDRHSYGIHYTSESDIMNIVRPTISQYWEERIEGANTLKQLYQLQLDLLNYKVLDPACGSGNFLYIAYHTFRYFG
;
A
#
# COMPACT_ATOMS: atom_id res chain seq x y z
N MET A 1 -13.34 -28.06 5.34
CA MET A 1 -12.50 -28.79 4.37
C MET A 1 -11.31 -27.89 4.09
N SER A 2 -10.14 -28.44 3.94
CA SER A 2 -8.89 -27.67 3.70
C SER A 2 -8.23 -28.20 2.44
N ALA A 3 -7.52 -27.32 1.75
CA ALA A 3 -6.69 -27.72 0.62
C ALA A 3 -5.58 -28.67 1.08
N THR A 4 -5.27 -29.66 0.26
CA THR A 4 -4.09 -30.53 0.45
C THR A 4 -3.10 -30.28 -0.69
N PRO A 5 -1.78 -30.53 -0.47
CA PRO A 5 -0.80 -30.41 -1.55
C PRO A 5 -1.20 -31.23 -2.79
N GLU A 6 -1.78 -32.41 -2.58
CA GLU A 6 -2.21 -33.30 -3.67
C GLU A 6 -3.41 -32.72 -4.45
N SER A 7 -4.40 -32.11 -3.76
CA SER A 7 -5.57 -31.51 -4.42
C SER A 7 -5.16 -30.29 -5.25
N LEU A 8 -4.26 -29.46 -4.73
CA LEU A 8 -3.72 -28.31 -5.44
C LEU A 8 -2.86 -28.72 -6.64
N GLN A 9 -2.03 -29.77 -6.48
CA GLN A 9 -1.22 -30.30 -7.59
C GLN A 9 -2.11 -30.86 -8.70
N LYS A 10 -3.17 -31.62 -8.36
CA LYS A 10 -4.14 -32.10 -9.36
C LYS A 10 -4.81 -30.96 -10.13
N PHE A 11 -5.08 -29.85 -9.46
CA PHE A 11 -5.63 -28.67 -10.14
C PHE A 11 -4.62 -28.04 -11.11
N ILE A 12 -3.35 -27.90 -10.70
CA ILE A 12 -2.28 -27.39 -11.56
C ILE A 12 -2.13 -28.29 -12.80
N ASP A 13 -2.10 -29.59 -12.62
CA ASP A 13 -1.93 -30.56 -13.70
C ASP A 13 -3.13 -30.52 -14.66
N PHE A 14 -4.35 -30.47 -14.12
CA PHE A 14 -5.55 -30.27 -14.93
C PHE A 14 -5.47 -28.99 -15.78
N CYS A 15 -5.03 -27.86 -15.18
CA CYS A 15 -4.89 -26.60 -15.89
C CYS A 15 -3.86 -26.69 -17.04
N LYS A 16 -2.75 -27.39 -16.83
CA LYS A 16 -1.74 -27.60 -17.88
C LYS A 16 -2.25 -28.44 -19.05
N GLU A 17 -3.08 -29.44 -18.76
CA GLU A 17 -3.55 -30.39 -19.78
C GLU A 17 -4.79 -29.88 -20.54
N HIS A 18 -5.67 -29.14 -19.89
CA HIS A 18 -7.00 -28.87 -20.41
C HIS A 18 -7.37 -27.38 -20.58
N ILE A 19 -6.61 -26.47 -19.98
CA ILE A 19 -6.93 -25.04 -20.03
C ILE A 19 -6.03 -24.31 -21.02
N THR A 20 -6.64 -23.76 -22.05
CA THR A 20 -5.94 -22.98 -23.09
C THR A 20 -5.83 -21.49 -22.74
N GLY A 21 -6.66 -21.00 -21.80
CA GLY A 21 -6.68 -19.63 -21.30
C GLY A 21 -7.68 -18.73 -22.02
N GLN A 22 -8.71 -19.32 -22.64
CA GLN A 22 -9.81 -18.55 -23.24
C GLN A 22 -10.84 -18.17 -22.18
N GLU A 23 -10.81 -16.91 -21.74
CA GLU A 23 -11.67 -16.38 -20.67
C GLU A 23 -13.13 -16.81 -20.80
N LYS A 24 -13.78 -16.47 -21.91
CA LYS A 24 -15.22 -16.72 -22.13
C LYS A 24 -15.64 -18.19 -22.12
N LYS A 25 -14.72 -19.11 -22.40
CA LYS A 25 -15.05 -20.54 -22.51
C LYS A 25 -14.66 -21.34 -21.28
N GLU A 26 -13.60 -20.92 -20.61
CA GLU A 26 -12.90 -21.75 -19.63
C GLU A 26 -12.94 -21.20 -18.21
N ALA A 27 -13.32 -19.90 -18.03
CA ALA A 27 -13.33 -19.26 -16.71
C ALA A 27 -14.14 -20.04 -15.68
N GLN A 28 -15.37 -20.43 -16.02
CA GLN A 28 -16.23 -21.18 -15.09
C GLN A 28 -15.66 -22.55 -14.75
N THR A 29 -15.11 -23.27 -15.73
CA THR A 29 -14.47 -24.57 -15.51
C THR A 29 -13.24 -24.44 -14.63
N PHE A 30 -12.40 -23.44 -14.89
CA PHE A 30 -11.22 -23.16 -14.09
C PHE A 30 -11.58 -22.83 -12.63
N LEU A 31 -12.54 -21.94 -12.42
CA LEU A 31 -13.00 -21.53 -11.09
C LEU A 31 -13.64 -22.69 -10.32
N ASP A 32 -14.47 -23.50 -10.98
CA ASP A 32 -15.07 -24.68 -10.36
C ASP A 32 -14.00 -25.66 -9.89
N ARG A 33 -12.99 -25.95 -10.72
CA ARG A 33 -11.85 -26.79 -10.37
C ARG A 33 -10.99 -26.19 -9.28
N PHE A 34 -10.82 -24.87 -9.25
CA PHE A 34 -10.12 -24.16 -8.19
C PHE A 34 -10.83 -24.35 -6.85
N PHE A 35 -12.16 -24.20 -6.78
CA PHE A 35 -12.92 -24.47 -5.56
C PHE A 35 -12.81 -25.94 -5.12
N LYS A 36 -12.81 -26.89 -6.06
CA LYS A 36 -12.61 -28.32 -5.76
C LYS A 36 -11.24 -28.60 -5.16
N ALA A 37 -10.21 -27.89 -5.60
CA ALA A 37 -8.87 -28.01 -5.03
C ALA A 37 -8.81 -27.55 -3.56
N PHE A 38 -9.70 -26.65 -3.15
CA PHE A 38 -9.88 -26.21 -1.76
C PHE A 38 -10.90 -27.06 -0.96
N GLY A 39 -11.34 -28.19 -1.52
CA GLY A 39 -12.15 -29.20 -0.82
C GLY A 39 -13.66 -28.97 -0.91
N TYR A 40 -14.15 -28.07 -1.75
CA TYR A 40 -15.57 -27.91 -2.06
C TYR A 40 -15.99 -28.88 -3.18
N GLU A 41 -17.27 -29.16 -3.30
CA GLU A 41 -17.81 -29.93 -4.41
C GLU A 41 -17.81 -29.14 -5.71
N GLY A 42 -17.86 -27.83 -5.63
CA GLY A 42 -17.77 -26.85 -6.72
C GLY A 42 -17.96 -25.44 -6.19
N ALA A 43 -17.88 -24.45 -7.06
CA ALA A 43 -18.03 -23.06 -6.68
C ALA A 43 -19.47 -22.72 -6.25
N LEU A 44 -20.47 -23.26 -6.96
CA LEU A 44 -21.90 -23.06 -6.64
C LEU A 44 -22.25 -23.71 -5.31
N GLU A 45 -21.78 -24.93 -5.05
CA GLU A 45 -22.01 -25.69 -3.82
C GLU A 45 -21.33 -25.00 -2.61
N ALA A 46 -20.24 -24.26 -2.84
CA ALA A 46 -19.65 -23.41 -1.83
C ALA A 46 -20.47 -22.15 -1.51
N GLY A 47 -21.50 -21.85 -2.32
CA GLY A 47 -22.34 -20.66 -2.22
C GLY A 47 -21.85 -19.45 -3.00
N ALA A 48 -20.89 -19.64 -3.91
CA ALA A 48 -20.49 -18.61 -4.85
C ALA A 48 -21.51 -18.44 -5.99
N LYS A 49 -21.46 -17.31 -6.67
CA LYS A 49 -22.32 -17.01 -7.82
C LYS A 49 -21.48 -16.58 -9.00
N TYR A 50 -21.76 -17.13 -10.17
CA TYR A 50 -21.18 -16.72 -11.44
C TYR A 50 -21.95 -15.54 -12.04
N GLU A 51 -21.26 -14.71 -12.80
CA GLU A 51 -21.83 -13.63 -13.63
C GLU A 51 -22.82 -12.73 -12.87
N GLU A 52 -22.51 -12.38 -11.61
CA GLU A 52 -23.38 -11.50 -10.82
C GLU A 52 -23.34 -10.07 -11.39
N ALA A 53 -24.53 -9.55 -11.70
CA ALA A 53 -24.69 -8.24 -12.30
C ALA A 53 -24.35 -7.10 -11.32
N ILE A 54 -23.43 -6.24 -11.71
CA ILE A 54 -23.00 -5.07 -10.94
C ILE A 54 -23.47 -3.81 -11.69
N LYS A 55 -24.33 -3.01 -11.05
CA LYS A 55 -24.83 -1.77 -11.65
C LYS A 55 -23.67 -0.76 -11.78
N LYS A 56 -23.36 -0.34 -13.01
CA LYS A 56 -22.40 0.73 -13.29
C LYS A 56 -23.06 2.09 -13.14
N GLY A 57 -22.88 2.76 -11.99
CA GLY A 57 -23.18 4.15 -11.71
C GLY A 57 -24.43 4.80 -12.34
N SER A 58 -24.41 6.14 -12.48
CA SER A 58 -25.51 6.97 -13.00
C SER A 58 -25.78 6.85 -14.51
N GLN A 59 -24.94 6.17 -15.27
CA GLN A 59 -25.23 5.94 -16.69
C GLN A 59 -26.32 4.87 -16.84
N LYS A 60 -27.51 5.31 -17.25
CA LYS A 60 -28.64 4.43 -17.60
C LYS A 60 -28.15 3.34 -18.58
N GLY A 61 -28.15 2.09 -18.13
CA GLY A 61 -28.07 0.92 -18.99
C GLY A 61 -26.75 0.15 -19.05
N LYS A 62 -25.65 0.60 -18.44
CA LYS A 62 -24.42 -0.19 -18.42
C LYS A 62 -24.34 -1.04 -17.14
N THR A 63 -24.57 -2.34 -17.30
CA THR A 63 -24.36 -3.36 -16.26
C THR A 63 -23.02 -4.05 -16.55
N GLY A 64 -22.14 -4.17 -15.54
CA GLY A 64 -20.99 -5.05 -15.58
C GLY A 64 -21.36 -6.38 -14.94
N PHE A 65 -20.62 -7.42 -15.25
CA PHE A 65 -20.77 -8.73 -14.63
C PHE A 65 -19.43 -9.13 -14.03
N ALA A 66 -19.43 -9.54 -12.77
CA ALA A 66 -18.27 -10.16 -12.16
C ALA A 66 -18.27 -11.64 -12.48
N ASP A 67 -17.13 -12.22 -12.85
CA ASP A 67 -17.06 -13.63 -13.23
C ASP A 67 -17.47 -14.56 -12.10
N LEU A 68 -17.05 -14.25 -10.85
CA LEU A 68 -17.49 -14.97 -9.66
C LEU A 68 -17.50 -14.07 -8.42
N ILE A 69 -18.57 -14.19 -7.62
CA ILE A 69 -18.66 -13.55 -6.30
C ILE A 69 -19.02 -14.59 -5.25
N TRP A 70 -18.21 -14.69 -4.22
CA TRP A 70 -18.42 -15.51 -3.03
C TRP A 70 -18.39 -14.66 -1.75
N LYS A 71 -19.57 -14.20 -1.35
CA LYS A 71 -19.72 -13.34 -0.15
C LYS A 71 -19.62 -14.16 1.13
N PRO A 72 -18.98 -13.64 2.19
CA PRO A 72 -18.25 -12.36 2.26
C PRO A 72 -16.76 -12.46 1.90
N LYS A 73 -16.30 -13.55 1.26
CA LYS A 73 -14.90 -13.92 1.17
C LYS A 73 -14.16 -13.28 -0.03
N VAL A 74 -14.62 -13.53 -1.25
CA VAL A 74 -13.86 -13.15 -2.44
C VAL A 74 -14.73 -12.78 -3.64
N LEU A 75 -14.26 -11.79 -4.42
CA LEU A 75 -14.65 -11.52 -5.81
C LEU A 75 -13.50 -11.97 -6.71
N ILE A 76 -13.79 -12.70 -7.78
CA ILE A 76 -12.79 -13.15 -8.75
C ILE A 76 -13.17 -12.64 -10.14
N GLU A 77 -12.21 -11.98 -10.80
CA GLU A 77 -12.27 -11.56 -12.19
C GLU A 77 -11.24 -12.34 -13.00
N MET A 78 -11.70 -13.01 -14.03
CA MET A 78 -10.86 -13.75 -14.96
C MET A 78 -10.48 -12.88 -16.15
N LYS A 79 -9.30 -13.11 -16.68
CA LYS A 79 -8.83 -12.46 -17.91
C LYS A 79 -8.17 -13.49 -18.81
N GLN A 80 -8.06 -13.18 -20.10
CA GLN A 80 -7.43 -14.07 -21.05
C GLN A 80 -5.96 -14.31 -20.68
N ARG A 81 -5.47 -15.53 -20.92
CA ARG A 81 -4.07 -15.89 -20.70
C ARG A 81 -3.11 -14.92 -21.38
N GLY A 82 -2.09 -14.46 -20.66
CA GLY A 82 -1.10 -13.51 -21.14
C GLY A 82 -1.52 -12.05 -21.10
N GLU A 83 -2.75 -11.72 -20.66
CA GLU A 83 -3.11 -10.33 -20.42
C GLU A 83 -2.42 -9.76 -19.19
N ASP A 84 -2.04 -8.49 -19.30
CA ASP A 84 -1.49 -7.71 -18.19
C ASP A 84 -2.60 -7.33 -17.21
N LEU A 85 -2.59 -7.94 -16.03
CA LEU A 85 -3.60 -7.75 -15.00
C LEU A 85 -3.65 -6.33 -14.44
N ASN A 86 -2.58 -5.53 -14.58
CA ASN A 86 -2.61 -4.10 -14.17
C ASN A 86 -3.72 -3.32 -14.90
N LYS A 87 -3.96 -3.62 -16.16
CA LYS A 87 -4.98 -2.94 -16.98
C LYS A 87 -6.41 -3.16 -16.47
N HIS A 88 -6.60 -4.20 -15.65
CA HIS A 88 -7.90 -4.61 -15.13
C HIS A 88 -8.13 -4.22 -13.67
N TYR A 89 -7.12 -3.63 -13.03
CA TYR A 89 -7.20 -3.15 -11.66
C TYR A 89 -8.41 -2.22 -11.42
N ALA A 90 -8.54 -1.18 -12.23
CA ALA A 90 -9.62 -0.19 -12.09
C ALA A 90 -11.02 -0.83 -12.18
N GLN A 91 -11.20 -1.83 -13.06
CA GLN A 91 -12.46 -2.57 -13.18
C GLN A 91 -12.76 -3.38 -11.92
N ALA A 92 -11.81 -4.16 -11.44
CA ALA A 92 -11.96 -4.99 -10.24
C ALA A 92 -12.26 -4.15 -9.00
N PHE A 93 -11.53 -3.05 -8.83
CA PHE A 93 -11.75 -2.10 -7.75
C PHE A 93 -13.14 -1.45 -7.83
N ALA A 94 -13.57 -1.01 -9.01
CA ALA A 94 -14.89 -0.44 -9.23
C ALA A 94 -16.02 -1.45 -8.92
N TYR A 95 -15.84 -2.72 -9.24
CA TYR A 95 -16.81 -3.76 -8.91
C TYR A 95 -16.90 -3.98 -7.41
N TRP A 96 -15.75 -4.15 -6.75
CA TRP A 96 -15.69 -4.31 -5.30
C TRP A 96 -16.37 -3.15 -4.55
N GLN A 97 -16.10 -1.91 -4.95
CA GLN A 97 -16.70 -0.74 -4.30
C GLN A 97 -18.23 -0.71 -4.39
N ARG A 98 -18.81 -1.25 -5.47
CA ARG A 98 -20.27 -1.24 -5.70
C ARG A 98 -21.02 -2.36 -4.98
N LEU A 99 -20.33 -3.31 -4.42
CA LEU A 99 -20.93 -4.45 -3.71
C LEU A 99 -21.34 -4.11 -2.25
N VAL A 100 -21.69 -2.86 -1.98
CA VAL A 100 -22.23 -2.42 -0.67
C VAL A 100 -23.65 -2.99 -0.48
N PRO A 101 -24.04 -3.41 0.76
CA PRO A 101 -23.27 -3.37 2.01
C PRO A 101 -22.35 -4.58 2.24
N ASN A 102 -22.48 -5.66 1.49
CA ASN A 102 -21.79 -6.94 1.73
C ASN A 102 -20.65 -7.13 0.73
N ARG A 103 -19.60 -6.34 0.85
CA ARG A 103 -18.39 -6.48 0.03
C ARG A 103 -17.64 -7.76 0.38
N PRO A 104 -17.15 -8.51 -0.61
CA PRO A 104 -16.16 -9.54 -0.36
C PRO A 104 -14.88 -8.93 0.22
N ARG A 105 -14.25 -9.64 1.16
CA ARG A 105 -13.00 -9.17 1.80
C ARG A 105 -11.85 -9.07 0.82
N TYR A 106 -11.72 -10.05 -0.06
CA TYR A 106 -10.63 -10.13 -1.02
C TYR A 106 -11.13 -10.01 -2.45
N VAL A 107 -10.25 -9.56 -3.33
CA VAL A 107 -10.47 -9.55 -4.77
C VAL A 107 -9.32 -10.27 -5.44
N ILE A 108 -9.60 -11.15 -6.39
CA ILE A 108 -8.61 -11.85 -7.20
C ILE A 108 -8.78 -11.43 -8.66
N LEU A 109 -7.71 -10.95 -9.28
CA LEU A 109 -7.54 -10.91 -10.72
C LEU A 109 -6.73 -12.14 -11.15
N CYS A 110 -7.19 -12.89 -12.14
CA CYS A 110 -6.54 -14.10 -12.61
C CYS A 110 -6.56 -14.18 -14.14
N ASN A 111 -5.44 -14.54 -14.75
CA ASN A 111 -5.30 -14.77 -16.19
C ASN A 111 -4.95 -16.24 -16.53
N PHE A 112 -5.36 -17.19 -15.69
CA PHE A 112 -5.07 -18.63 -15.72
C PHE A 112 -3.64 -19.02 -15.34
N ASP A 113 -2.65 -18.12 -15.45
CA ASP A 113 -1.27 -18.38 -15.11
C ASP A 113 -0.84 -17.80 -13.77
N GLU A 114 -1.51 -16.74 -13.35
CA GLU A 114 -1.24 -16.06 -12.08
C GLU A 114 -2.50 -15.49 -11.43
N PHE A 115 -2.44 -15.40 -10.10
CA PHE A 115 -3.46 -14.83 -9.24
C PHE A 115 -2.89 -13.57 -8.56
N TRP A 116 -3.50 -12.43 -8.77
CA TRP A 116 -3.22 -11.20 -8.05
C TRP A 116 -4.30 -10.99 -7.00
N ILE A 117 -3.91 -11.08 -5.73
CA ILE A 117 -4.82 -10.98 -4.58
C ILE A 117 -4.77 -9.56 -4.05
N PHE A 118 -5.94 -8.93 -3.92
CA PHE A 118 -6.11 -7.60 -3.35
C PHE A 118 -6.91 -7.66 -2.06
N ASP A 119 -6.57 -6.79 -1.12
CA ASP A 119 -7.31 -6.49 0.10
C ASP A 119 -7.56 -4.98 0.14
N PHE A 120 -8.57 -4.52 -0.58
CA PHE A 120 -8.85 -3.10 -0.77
C PHE A 120 -9.28 -2.36 0.50
N ASP A 121 -9.62 -3.05 1.58
CA ASP A 121 -9.85 -2.41 2.87
C ASP A 121 -8.53 -1.95 3.52
N ASN A 122 -7.41 -2.61 3.18
CA ASN A 122 -6.12 -2.37 3.80
C ASN A 122 -5.08 -1.78 2.84
N GLN A 123 -5.12 -2.12 1.55
CA GLN A 123 -4.08 -1.77 0.58
C GLN A 123 -4.71 -1.55 -0.80
N LEU A 124 -4.67 -0.30 -1.30
CA LEU A 124 -5.34 0.07 -2.55
C LEU A 124 -4.43 -0.11 -3.78
N ASP A 125 -3.18 0.32 -3.70
CA ASP A 125 -2.36 0.55 -4.89
C ASP A 125 -1.77 -0.72 -5.53
N GLU A 126 -1.52 -1.75 -4.73
CA GLU A 126 -0.86 -2.97 -5.18
C GLU A 126 -1.55 -4.21 -4.60
N PRO A 127 -1.47 -5.36 -5.29
CA PRO A 127 -1.94 -6.63 -4.72
C PRO A 127 -1.14 -6.99 -3.46
N VAL A 128 -1.82 -7.52 -2.47
CA VAL A 128 -1.18 -8.04 -1.24
C VAL A 128 -0.37 -9.31 -1.52
N ASP A 129 -0.67 -10.02 -2.62
CA ASP A 129 0.16 -11.12 -3.13
C ASP A 129 -0.03 -11.33 -4.63
N LYS A 130 1.01 -11.88 -5.28
CA LYS A 130 0.99 -12.36 -6.66
C LYS A 130 1.47 -13.80 -6.66
N VAL A 131 0.61 -14.72 -7.00
CA VAL A 131 0.89 -16.16 -6.96
C VAL A 131 0.78 -16.74 -8.35
N ALA A 132 1.88 -17.27 -8.90
CA ALA A 132 1.83 -18.03 -10.13
C ALA A 132 1.12 -19.37 -9.90
N LEU A 133 0.34 -19.84 -10.88
CA LEU A 133 -0.40 -21.11 -10.81
C LEU A 133 0.53 -22.28 -10.44
N ILE A 134 1.74 -22.32 -10.99
CA ILE A 134 2.72 -23.38 -10.74
C ILE A 134 3.21 -23.43 -9.28
N ASN A 135 3.11 -22.30 -8.57
CA ASN A 135 3.55 -22.16 -7.18
C ASN A 135 2.39 -22.29 -6.18
N LEU A 136 1.19 -22.66 -6.63
CA LEU A 136 -0.01 -22.68 -5.80
C LEU A 136 0.15 -23.61 -4.59
N VAL A 137 0.82 -24.75 -4.73
CA VAL A 137 1.07 -25.69 -3.62
C VAL A 137 1.91 -25.03 -2.53
N GLU A 138 3.01 -24.36 -2.88
CA GLU A 138 3.91 -23.70 -1.93
C GLU A 138 3.29 -22.44 -1.33
N ARG A 139 2.36 -21.82 -2.05
CA ARG A 139 1.69 -20.57 -1.71
C ARG A 139 0.24 -20.75 -1.26
N ALA A 140 -0.16 -21.97 -0.91
CA ALA A 140 -1.53 -22.25 -0.43
C ALA A 140 -1.96 -21.36 0.75
N SER A 141 -1.02 -20.96 1.60
CA SER A 141 -1.27 -20.04 2.72
C SER A 141 -1.80 -18.67 2.29
N ALA A 142 -1.49 -18.18 1.09
CA ALA A 142 -2.05 -16.93 0.57
C ALA A 142 -3.55 -17.05 0.27
N PHE A 143 -4.06 -18.25 0.08
CA PHE A 143 -5.47 -18.56 -0.18
C PHE A 143 -6.18 -19.17 1.03
N ALA A 144 -5.65 -19.03 2.26
CA ALA A 144 -6.26 -19.60 3.45
C ALA A 144 -7.70 -19.13 3.69
N PHE A 145 -8.09 -17.96 3.16
CA PHE A 145 -9.48 -17.48 3.18
C PHE A 145 -10.43 -18.31 2.32
N MET A 146 -9.93 -19.10 1.37
CA MET A 146 -10.74 -20.05 0.59
C MET A 146 -11.17 -21.27 1.41
N GLU A 147 -10.46 -21.58 2.49
CA GLU A 147 -10.78 -22.72 3.33
C GLU A 147 -12.02 -22.51 4.22
N SER A 148 -12.58 -23.59 4.77
CA SER A 148 -13.77 -23.55 5.63
C SER A 148 -13.54 -23.08 7.06
N GLY A 149 -12.30 -22.75 7.44
CA GLY A 149 -11.93 -22.23 8.76
C GLY A 149 -11.59 -20.73 8.73
N ASN A 150 -11.48 -20.12 9.92
CA ASN A 150 -11.03 -18.73 10.07
C ASN A 150 -9.49 -18.63 10.08
N ARG A 151 -8.83 -19.18 9.07
CA ARG A 151 -7.38 -19.04 8.93
C ARG A 151 -7.05 -17.70 8.29
N THR A 152 -6.14 -16.98 8.90
CA THR A 152 -5.61 -15.73 8.34
C THR A 152 -4.65 -16.07 7.20
N PRO A 153 -4.84 -15.49 6.00
CA PRO A 153 -3.91 -15.68 4.90
C PRO A 153 -2.54 -15.04 5.20
N VAL A 154 -1.48 -15.60 4.63
CA VAL A 154 -0.12 -15.09 4.75
C VAL A 154 0.32 -14.54 3.39
N PHE A 155 0.40 -13.23 3.29
CA PHE A 155 0.77 -12.52 2.07
C PHE A 155 2.24 -12.07 2.07
N ARG A 156 2.85 -12.01 0.88
CA ARG A 156 4.25 -11.55 0.72
C ARG A 156 4.41 -10.04 0.57
N ASN A 157 3.36 -9.35 0.17
CA ASN A 157 3.35 -7.90 -0.02
C ASN A 157 2.30 -7.23 0.87
N ASN A 158 2.22 -7.65 2.14
CA ASN A 158 1.33 -7.03 3.11
C ASN A 158 1.95 -5.73 3.64
N GLN A 159 1.72 -4.64 2.92
CA GLN A 159 2.26 -3.32 3.28
C GLN A 159 1.72 -2.81 4.62
N VAL A 160 0.54 -3.23 5.04
CA VAL A 160 -0.02 -2.88 6.35
C VAL A 160 0.83 -3.46 7.46
N GLU A 161 1.14 -4.76 7.40
CA GLU A 161 1.96 -5.42 8.41
C GLU A 161 3.39 -4.83 8.46
N ILE A 162 4.01 -4.61 7.30
CA ILE A 162 5.32 -3.95 7.20
C ILE A 162 5.26 -2.56 7.82
N THR A 163 4.21 -1.81 7.51
CA THR A 163 3.96 -0.47 8.01
C THR A 163 3.77 -0.46 9.54
N GLU A 164 3.00 -1.39 10.08
CA GLU A 164 2.78 -1.53 11.53
C GLU A 164 4.07 -1.89 12.29
N ILE A 165 4.88 -2.78 11.73
CA ILE A 165 6.18 -3.13 12.31
C ILE A 165 7.10 -1.91 12.33
N ALA A 166 7.21 -1.19 11.21
CA ALA A 166 8.01 0.02 11.10
C ALA A 166 7.53 1.11 12.09
N ALA A 167 6.20 1.36 12.16
CA ALA A 167 5.60 2.32 13.09
C ALA A 167 5.92 1.97 14.54
N ARG A 168 5.75 0.73 14.92
CA ARG A 168 6.02 0.26 16.27
C ARG A 168 7.49 0.47 16.66
N ARG A 169 8.44 0.14 15.78
CA ARG A 169 9.87 0.33 16.03
C ARG A 169 10.24 1.80 16.21
N MET A 170 9.71 2.65 15.36
CA MET A 170 9.95 4.09 15.48
C MET A 170 9.26 4.69 16.71
N GLY A 171 8.07 4.19 17.10
CA GLY A 171 7.40 4.58 18.34
C GLY A 171 8.15 4.16 19.61
N GLU A 172 8.77 2.97 19.61
CA GLU A 172 9.65 2.50 20.70
C GLU A 172 10.86 3.42 20.84
N LEU A 173 11.56 3.72 19.74
CA LEU A 173 12.69 4.65 19.71
C LEU A 173 12.30 6.05 20.19
N PHE A 174 11.15 6.57 19.71
CA PHE A 174 10.60 7.85 20.16
C PHE A 174 10.43 7.90 21.68
N THR A 175 9.82 6.86 22.25
CA THR A 175 9.53 6.79 23.68
C THR A 175 10.83 6.81 24.52
N ILE A 176 11.83 6.03 24.11
CA ILE A 176 13.12 5.97 24.78
C ILE A 176 13.82 7.33 24.71
N LEU A 177 13.85 7.94 23.52
CA LEU A 177 14.48 9.23 23.29
C LEU A 177 13.79 10.34 24.09
N GLN A 178 12.45 10.40 24.08
CA GLN A 178 11.66 11.38 24.84
C GLN A 178 11.93 11.26 26.35
N GLN A 179 11.98 10.03 26.89
CA GLN A 179 12.27 9.81 28.30
C GLN A 179 13.67 10.31 28.69
N ARG A 180 14.67 10.04 27.84
CA ARG A 180 16.04 10.49 28.07
C ARG A 180 16.16 12.01 27.99
N LEU A 181 15.47 12.65 27.07
CA LEU A 181 15.49 14.10 26.88
C LEU A 181 14.52 14.86 27.80
N SER A 182 13.76 14.19 28.65
CA SER A 182 12.67 14.77 29.46
C SER A 182 13.04 15.97 30.33
N LYS A 183 14.34 16.17 30.64
CA LYS A 183 14.83 17.32 31.37
C LYS A 183 15.08 18.57 30.50
N GLN A 184 15.01 18.45 29.20
CA GLN A 184 15.18 19.56 28.25
C GLN A 184 13.83 20.21 27.93
N ALA A 185 13.85 21.53 27.78
CA ALA A 185 12.68 22.22 27.20
C ALA A 185 12.42 21.67 25.79
N ASP A 186 11.16 21.54 25.41
CA ASP A 186 10.71 21.05 24.10
C ASP A 186 11.19 19.62 23.74
N SER A 187 11.49 18.79 24.75
CA SER A 187 12.00 17.42 24.56
C SER A 187 11.14 16.57 23.62
N GLU A 188 9.83 16.74 23.67
CA GLU A 188 8.88 16.05 22.79
C GLU A 188 9.06 16.49 21.33
N LEU A 189 9.11 17.79 21.08
CA LEU A 189 9.32 18.35 19.73
C LEU A 189 10.68 17.92 19.16
N ILE A 190 11.71 17.91 20.00
CA ILE A 190 13.08 17.50 19.63
C ILE A 190 13.08 16.02 19.19
N ALA A 191 12.53 15.13 20.02
CA ALA A 191 12.43 13.71 19.73
C ALA A 191 11.58 13.45 18.47
N GLN A 192 10.43 14.11 18.36
CA GLN A 192 9.52 13.98 17.24
C GLN A 192 10.19 14.38 15.92
N ARG A 193 10.85 15.54 15.88
CA ARG A 193 11.52 16.01 14.66
C ARG A 193 12.63 15.05 14.24
N PHE A 194 13.44 14.58 15.19
CA PHE A 194 14.51 13.63 14.91
C PHE A 194 13.96 12.31 14.31
N ILE A 195 12.91 11.75 14.91
CA ILE A 195 12.27 10.52 14.41
C ILE A 195 11.75 10.72 12.98
N LEU A 196 11.14 11.85 12.69
CA LEU A 196 10.66 12.14 11.32
C LEU A 196 11.78 12.30 10.31
N GLN A 197 12.88 12.94 10.70
CA GLN A 197 14.07 13.06 9.87
C GLN A 197 14.63 11.67 9.54
N CYS A 198 14.72 10.76 10.54
CA CYS A 198 15.13 9.37 10.31
C CYS A 198 14.16 8.64 9.35
N VAL A 199 12.86 8.72 9.61
CA VAL A 199 11.83 8.05 8.78
C VAL A 199 11.89 8.53 7.34
N LEU A 200 12.00 9.85 7.11
CA LEU A 200 12.11 10.38 5.74
C LEU A 200 13.42 9.95 5.07
N ALA A 201 14.53 9.90 5.79
CA ALA A 201 15.82 9.45 5.26
C ALA A 201 15.78 7.96 4.86
N MET A 202 15.19 7.09 5.68
CA MET A 202 15.00 5.67 5.37
C MET A 202 14.10 5.47 4.14
N PHE A 203 12.98 6.19 4.09
CA PHE A 203 12.07 6.17 2.94
C PHE A 203 12.75 6.68 1.66
N ALA A 204 13.49 7.80 1.76
CA ALA A 204 14.22 8.38 0.63
C ALA A 204 15.31 7.44 0.09
N GLN A 205 16.02 6.74 0.97
CA GLN A 205 17.01 5.73 0.59
C GLN A 205 16.36 4.61 -0.22
N ASP A 206 15.31 4.00 0.31
CA ASP A 206 14.68 2.83 -0.31
C ASP A 206 13.87 3.17 -1.57
N ARG A 207 13.54 4.46 -1.76
CA ARG A 207 12.98 4.99 -3.01
C ARG A 207 14.03 5.46 -4.01
N GLY A 208 15.31 5.30 -3.70
CA GLY A 208 16.42 5.71 -4.56
C GLY A 208 16.62 7.21 -4.67
N LEU A 209 16.06 8.02 -3.72
CA LEU A 209 16.24 9.46 -3.63
C LEU A 209 17.51 9.82 -2.84
N LEU A 210 18.08 8.91 -2.09
CA LEU A 210 19.40 8.97 -1.49
C LEU A 210 20.32 7.94 -2.14
N PRO A 211 21.65 8.14 -2.09
CA PRO A 211 22.59 7.11 -2.46
C PRO A 211 22.29 5.79 -1.73
N GLN A 212 22.49 4.67 -2.42
CA GLN A 212 22.15 3.35 -1.92
C GLN A 212 22.80 3.08 -0.55
N ASP A 213 22.00 2.59 0.39
CA ASP A 213 22.39 2.19 1.74
C ASP A 213 23.10 3.26 2.59
N LEU A 214 23.03 4.54 2.18
CA LEU A 214 23.75 5.62 2.84
C LEU A 214 23.28 5.83 4.28
N PHE A 215 21.97 5.85 4.55
CA PHE A 215 21.45 6.04 5.89
C PHE A 215 21.82 4.86 6.81
N ILE A 216 21.67 3.62 6.32
CA ILE A 216 22.07 2.42 7.03
C ILE A 216 23.56 2.47 7.35
N ALA A 217 24.42 2.84 6.40
CA ALA A 217 25.86 2.97 6.61
C ALA A 217 26.18 4.03 7.69
N CYS A 218 25.47 5.16 7.71
CA CYS A 218 25.61 6.17 8.76
C CYS A 218 25.29 5.61 10.16
N VAL A 219 24.19 4.86 10.29
CA VAL A 219 23.78 4.25 11.56
C VAL A 219 24.81 3.20 12.00
N GLN A 220 25.29 2.35 11.09
CA GLN A 220 26.30 1.33 11.38
C GLN A 220 27.64 1.91 11.77
N ASP A 221 28.07 2.99 11.14
CA ASP A 221 29.30 3.68 11.52
C ASP A 221 29.23 4.23 12.95
N CYS A 222 28.08 4.77 13.35
CA CYS A 222 27.87 5.20 14.73
C CYS A 222 27.93 4.01 15.70
N LEU A 223 27.30 2.88 15.35
CA LEU A 223 27.19 1.72 16.22
C LEU A 223 28.52 0.95 16.34
N GLN A 224 29.19 0.68 15.21
CA GLN A 224 30.38 -0.16 15.16
C GLN A 224 31.66 0.63 15.47
N ASN A 225 31.76 1.84 14.93
CA ASN A 225 32.95 2.68 15.09
C ASN A 225 32.84 3.69 16.22
N LYS A 226 31.72 3.69 16.99
CA LYS A 226 31.41 4.60 18.09
C LYS A 226 31.58 6.07 17.74
N LEU A 227 31.18 6.41 16.48
CA LEU A 227 31.17 7.78 16.02
C LEU A 227 29.95 8.52 16.57
N SER A 228 30.07 9.84 16.76
CA SER A 228 28.94 10.67 17.18
C SER A 228 27.81 10.62 16.15
N SER A 229 26.61 10.25 16.57
CA SER A 229 25.44 10.24 15.68
C SER A 229 25.00 11.65 15.27
N TYR A 230 25.29 12.66 16.09
CA TYR A 230 25.09 14.05 15.72
C TYR A 230 25.99 14.48 14.55
N ASP A 231 27.25 14.01 14.54
CA ASP A 231 28.16 14.32 13.44
C ASP A 231 27.80 13.56 12.17
N ILE A 232 27.47 12.26 12.30
CA ILE A 232 27.25 11.38 11.17
C ILE A 232 25.80 11.48 10.66
N ILE A 233 24.82 11.15 11.47
CA ILE A 233 23.39 11.18 11.03
C ILE A 233 22.92 12.64 10.91
N GLY A 234 23.26 13.49 11.88
CA GLY A 234 22.98 14.91 11.78
C GLY A 234 23.73 15.59 10.64
N GLY A 235 24.92 15.09 10.26
CA GLY A 235 25.66 15.49 9.07
C GLY A 235 24.87 15.22 7.77
N LEU A 236 24.36 13.99 7.63
CA LEU A 236 23.49 13.63 6.53
C LEU A 236 22.27 14.57 6.43
N PHE A 237 21.61 14.85 7.54
CA PHE A 237 20.44 15.74 7.55
C PHE A 237 20.78 17.18 7.18
N ARG A 238 21.98 17.65 7.52
CA ARG A 238 22.48 18.96 7.06
C ARG A 238 22.68 18.99 5.56
N GLU A 239 23.25 17.94 4.96
CA GLU A 239 23.38 17.82 3.50
C GLU A 239 22.00 17.77 2.80
N MET A 240 21.05 17.03 3.33
CA MET A 240 19.67 17.01 2.81
C MET A 240 18.97 18.38 2.85
N ASN A 241 19.47 19.32 3.65
CA ASN A 241 18.95 20.70 3.73
C ASN A 241 19.73 21.69 2.87
N GLN A 242 20.82 21.28 2.24
CA GLN A 242 21.63 22.16 1.37
C GLN A 242 21.12 22.13 -0.07
N THR A 243 21.04 23.28 -0.71
CA THR A 243 20.66 23.37 -2.13
C THR A 243 21.77 22.81 -3.02
N GLY A 244 21.39 21.91 -3.93
CA GLY A 244 22.30 21.24 -4.86
C GLY A 244 22.79 19.90 -4.36
N ILE A 245 23.46 19.18 -5.26
CA ILE A 245 23.95 17.82 -4.98
C ILE A 245 25.31 17.91 -4.28
N THR A 246 25.49 17.18 -3.18
CA THR A 246 26.76 17.10 -2.47
C THR A 246 27.84 16.51 -3.36
N PRO A 247 28.94 17.25 -3.66
CA PRO A 247 29.87 16.87 -4.72
C PRO A 247 30.88 15.81 -4.31
N ALA A 248 31.19 15.68 -3.01
CA ALA A 248 32.25 14.82 -2.53
C ALA A 248 32.06 14.39 -1.06
N GLY A 249 32.93 13.49 -0.58
CA GLY A 249 32.93 13.03 0.80
C GLY A 249 31.92 11.93 1.06
N ARG A 250 31.64 11.73 2.37
CA ARG A 250 30.75 10.68 2.88
C ARG A 250 29.35 10.77 2.25
N TYR A 251 28.82 11.96 2.07
CA TYR A 251 27.45 12.22 1.62
C TYR A 251 27.38 12.56 0.12
N LYS A 252 28.41 12.21 -0.65
CA LYS A 252 28.41 12.44 -2.09
C LYS A 252 27.13 11.92 -2.75
N GLY A 253 26.49 12.78 -3.54
CA GLY A 253 25.27 12.43 -4.27
C GLY A 253 23.97 12.70 -3.51
N VAL A 254 24.03 13.18 -2.28
CA VAL A 254 22.85 13.63 -1.54
C VAL A 254 22.32 14.90 -2.18
N ASP A 255 21.05 14.93 -2.53
CA ASP A 255 20.34 16.07 -3.11
C ASP A 255 19.53 16.81 -2.04
N TYR A 256 19.07 17.99 -2.39
CA TYR A 256 18.26 18.84 -1.53
C TYR A 256 16.83 18.30 -1.37
N PHE A 257 16.41 18.14 -0.12
CA PHE A 257 15.03 17.76 0.26
C PHE A 257 14.26 19.02 0.65
N ASN A 258 13.40 19.50 -0.25
CA ASN A 258 12.59 20.69 -0.01
C ASN A 258 11.58 20.47 1.13
N GLY A 259 11.47 21.50 1.98
CA GLY A 259 10.55 21.47 3.12
C GLY A 259 11.26 21.71 4.46
N GLY A 260 10.59 22.26 5.45
CA GLY A 260 11.16 22.69 6.72
C GLY A 260 11.67 21.57 7.65
N LEU A 261 11.56 20.28 7.26
CA LEU A 261 11.89 19.17 8.16
C LEU A 261 13.37 19.15 8.55
N PHE A 262 14.27 19.34 7.58
CA PHE A 262 15.72 19.37 7.81
C PHE A 262 16.29 20.75 8.12
N SER A 263 15.47 21.80 8.22
CA SER A 263 15.92 23.16 8.54
C SER A 263 16.50 23.32 9.93
N THR A 264 16.15 22.43 10.86
CA THR A 264 16.64 22.42 12.25
C THR A 264 17.14 21.04 12.59
N ILE A 265 18.41 20.93 12.94
CA ILE A 265 19.06 19.70 13.39
C ILE A 265 19.41 19.88 14.87
N TYR A 266 18.74 19.13 15.73
CA TYR A 266 19.02 19.18 17.16
C TYR A 266 20.28 18.39 17.50
N PRO A 267 21.05 18.82 18.51
CA PRO A 267 22.29 18.16 18.92
C PRO A 267 21.97 16.91 19.78
N ILE A 268 21.53 15.85 19.10
CA ILE A 268 21.21 14.56 19.71
C ILE A 268 22.35 13.59 19.39
N ASP A 269 23.03 13.14 20.44
CA ASP A 269 23.91 11.99 20.35
C ASP A 269 23.18 10.76 20.89
N LEU A 270 23.01 9.75 20.04
CA LEU A 270 22.26 8.55 20.36
C LEU A 270 23.10 7.60 21.21
N THR A 271 22.48 6.97 22.19
CA THR A 271 23.06 5.87 22.94
C THR A 271 23.16 4.61 22.06
N GLU A 272 24.02 3.66 22.46
CA GLU A 272 24.17 2.38 21.77
C GLU A 272 22.81 1.67 21.60
N LYS A 273 21.98 1.63 22.64
CA LYS A 273 20.65 1.05 22.61
C LYS A 273 19.71 1.76 21.60
N GLU A 274 19.74 3.09 21.53
CA GLU A 274 18.95 3.86 20.57
C GLU A 274 19.41 3.62 19.14
N LEU A 275 20.73 3.47 18.93
CA LEU A 275 21.31 3.11 17.65
C LEU A 275 20.92 1.68 17.21
N GLU A 276 20.87 0.72 18.13
CA GLU A 276 20.40 -0.65 17.85
C GLU A 276 18.94 -0.65 17.36
N PHE A 277 18.06 0.11 18.04
CA PHE A 277 16.67 0.27 17.58
C PHE A 277 16.59 0.90 16.20
N LEU A 278 17.41 1.91 15.94
CA LEU A 278 17.44 2.58 14.65
C LEU A 278 18.01 1.70 13.54
N ASP A 279 19.06 0.88 13.81
CA ASP A 279 19.61 -0.09 12.85
C ASP A 279 18.57 -1.14 12.45
N VAL A 280 17.83 -1.70 13.42
CA VAL A 280 16.74 -2.63 13.15
C VAL A 280 15.64 -2.00 12.29
N ALA A 281 15.27 -0.75 12.58
CA ALA A 281 14.28 -0.01 11.79
C ALA A 281 14.79 0.29 10.38
N ALA A 282 16.05 0.71 10.24
CA ALA A 282 16.66 1.07 8.96
C ALA A 282 16.83 -0.12 7.99
N ARG A 283 16.81 -1.36 8.50
CA ARG A 283 16.87 -2.59 7.69
C ARG A 283 15.51 -3.05 7.16
N GLN A 284 14.41 -2.40 7.54
CA GLN A 284 13.09 -2.70 6.96
C GLN A 284 13.01 -2.13 5.53
N ASP A 285 12.18 -2.73 4.70
CA ASP A 285 11.91 -2.22 3.34
C ASP A 285 10.91 -1.05 3.40
N TRP A 286 11.45 0.17 3.55
CA TRP A 286 10.65 1.40 3.63
C TRP A 286 9.98 1.76 2.31
N SER A 287 10.41 1.17 1.18
CA SER A 287 9.73 1.36 -0.10
C SER A 287 8.28 0.86 -0.08
N LYS A 288 7.99 -0.10 0.82
CA LYS A 288 6.67 -0.70 1.04
C LYS A 288 5.90 -0.08 2.20
N VAL A 289 6.55 0.77 3.00
CA VAL A 289 5.89 1.48 4.10
C VAL A 289 4.97 2.55 3.52
N ARG A 290 3.72 2.56 3.96
CA ARG A 290 2.72 3.48 3.45
C ARG A 290 2.89 4.88 4.05
N PRO A 291 2.78 5.96 3.27
CA PRO A 291 2.93 7.33 3.77
C PRO A 291 1.98 7.68 4.93
N ALA A 292 0.82 7.06 4.99
CA ALA A 292 -0.14 7.19 6.09
C ALA A 292 0.44 6.85 7.48
N ILE A 293 1.54 6.10 7.54
CA ILE A 293 2.24 5.77 8.81
C ILE A 293 2.70 7.02 9.55
N PHE A 294 3.03 8.09 8.83
CA PHE A 294 3.45 9.33 9.46
C PHE A 294 2.38 9.83 10.43
N GLY A 295 1.09 9.73 10.06
CA GLY A 295 -0.02 10.01 10.96
C GLY A 295 0.00 9.14 12.21
N ASN A 296 0.19 7.83 12.06
CA ASN A 296 0.20 6.88 13.19
C ASN A 296 1.41 7.07 14.13
N ILE A 297 2.59 7.39 13.60
CA ILE A 297 3.76 7.72 14.42
C ILE A 297 3.47 8.98 15.25
N PHE A 298 2.83 9.99 14.64
CA PHE A 298 2.42 11.19 15.34
C PHE A 298 1.32 10.94 16.37
N GLU A 299 0.28 10.16 16.03
CA GLU A 299 -0.77 9.78 17.00
C GLU A 299 -0.21 8.97 18.17
N GLY A 300 0.74 8.08 17.91
CA GLY A 300 1.43 7.31 18.94
C GLY A 300 2.21 8.19 19.93
N SER A 301 2.72 9.32 19.46
CA SER A 301 3.54 10.27 20.24
C SER A 301 2.74 11.30 21.03
N VAL A 302 1.48 11.56 20.65
CA VAL A 302 0.62 12.55 21.32
C VAL A 302 -0.08 11.93 22.54
N ASN A 303 -0.06 12.59 23.69
CA ASN A 303 -0.73 12.17 24.92
C ASN A 303 -2.23 11.89 24.68
N LYS A 304 -2.77 10.83 25.32
CA LYS A 304 -4.21 10.45 25.17
C LYS A 304 -5.19 11.61 25.41
N LYS A 305 -4.85 12.58 26.24
CA LYS A 305 -5.67 13.78 26.49
C LYS A 305 -5.70 14.74 25.29
N ASP A 306 -4.55 14.88 24.63
CA ASP A 306 -4.39 15.81 23.51
C ASP A 306 -4.97 15.24 22.20
N ARG A 307 -4.99 13.91 22.04
CA ARG A 307 -5.66 13.24 20.92
C ARG A 307 -7.13 13.65 20.77
N HIS A 308 -7.88 13.65 21.88
CA HIS A 308 -9.28 14.05 21.88
C HIS A 308 -9.48 15.54 21.61
N SER A 309 -8.54 16.38 22.04
CA SER A 309 -8.63 17.83 21.92
C SER A 309 -8.35 18.34 20.51
N TYR A 310 -7.48 17.65 19.77
CA TYR A 310 -7.05 18.08 18.43
C TYR A 310 -7.68 17.26 17.28
N GLY A 311 -8.56 16.30 17.59
CA GLY A 311 -9.25 15.51 16.56
C GLY A 311 -8.30 14.69 15.66
N ILE A 312 -7.13 14.31 16.19
CA ILE A 312 -6.11 13.55 15.45
C ILE A 312 -6.58 12.10 15.37
N HIS A 313 -7.30 11.76 14.31
CA HIS A 313 -7.69 10.38 13.99
C HIS A 313 -7.17 10.02 12.60
N TYR A 314 -6.53 8.87 12.51
CA TYR A 314 -6.16 8.29 11.24
C TYR A 314 -7.43 7.87 10.48
N THR A 315 -7.59 8.40 9.28
CA THR A 315 -8.66 7.98 8.38
C THR A 315 -8.11 6.92 7.42
N SER A 316 -8.77 5.76 7.35
CA SER A 316 -8.34 4.68 6.46
C SER A 316 -8.42 5.12 4.98
N GLU A 317 -7.60 4.53 4.11
CA GLU A 317 -7.64 4.85 2.68
C GLU A 317 -9.00 4.52 2.06
N SER A 318 -9.65 3.44 2.53
CA SER A 318 -11.00 3.09 2.07
C SER A 318 -12.03 4.16 2.44
N ASP A 319 -11.92 4.75 3.63
CA ASP A 319 -12.81 5.85 4.04
C ASP A 319 -12.53 7.12 3.24
N ILE A 320 -11.26 7.43 3.00
CA ILE A 320 -10.86 8.55 2.14
C ILE A 320 -11.42 8.37 0.73
N MET A 321 -11.33 7.17 0.17
CA MET A 321 -11.87 6.88 -1.17
C MET A 321 -13.39 7.01 -1.26
N ASN A 322 -14.13 6.86 -0.14
CA ASN A 322 -15.57 7.14 -0.12
C ASN A 322 -15.89 8.63 -0.40
N ILE A 323 -14.91 9.52 -0.18
CA ILE A 323 -15.03 10.95 -0.47
C ILE A 323 -14.36 11.30 -1.81
N VAL A 324 -13.13 10.85 -2.02
CA VAL A 324 -12.32 11.18 -3.22
C VAL A 324 -12.99 10.67 -4.50
N ARG A 325 -13.58 9.48 -4.44
CA ARG A 325 -14.21 8.89 -5.63
C ARG A 325 -15.39 9.71 -6.16
N PRO A 326 -16.45 10.02 -5.38
CA PRO A 326 -17.59 10.76 -5.92
C PRO A 326 -17.25 12.21 -6.25
N THR A 327 -16.24 12.79 -5.61
CA THR A 327 -15.89 14.21 -5.78
C THR A 327 -14.84 14.45 -6.84
N ILE A 328 -13.94 13.49 -7.08
CA ILE A 328 -12.82 13.62 -8.01
C ILE A 328 -12.89 12.56 -9.11
N SER A 329 -12.76 11.25 -8.75
CA SER A 329 -12.64 10.20 -9.76
C SER A 329 -13.84 10.16 -10.70
N GLN A 330 -15.05 10.06 -10.15
CA GLN A 330 -16.27 9.95 -10.95
C GLN A 330 -16.50 11.21 -11.80
N TYR A 331 -16.21 12.39 -11.26
CA TYR A 331 -16.32 13.64 -12.00
C TYR A 331 -15.45 13.65 -13.27
N TRP A 332 -14.19 13.19 -13.16
CA TRP A 332 -13.27 13.17 -14.29
C TRP A 332 -13.54 11.99 -15.23
N GLU A 333 -13.88 10.80 -14.71
CA GLU A 333 -14.27 9.64 -15.51
C GLU A 333 -15.44 9.99 -16.45
N GLU A 334 -16.51 10.60 -15.91
CA GLU A 334 -17.68 10.98 -16.70
C GLU A 334 -17.34 12.00 -17.80
N ARG A 335 -16.47 12.95 -17.54
CA ARG A 335 -16.03 13.96 -18.52
C ARG A 335 -15.13 13.36 -19.61
N ILE A 336 -14.23 12.46 -19.24
CA ILE A 336 -13.32 11.80 -20.19
C ILE A 336 -14.11 10.82 -21.07
N GLU A 337 -15.01 10.02 -20.49
CA GLU A 337 -15.88 9.12 -21.24
C GLU A 337 -16.85 9.86 -22.17
N GLY A 338 -17.24 11.08 -21.81
CA GLY A 338 -18.09 11.94 -22.64
C GLY A 338 -17.36 12.67 -23.77
N ALA A 339 -16.03 12.65 -23.81
CA ALA A 339 -15.24 13.30 -24.83
C ALA A 339 -15.22 12.47 -26.13
N ASN A 340 -15.70 13.07 -27.23
CA ASN A 340 -15.80 12.40 -28.52
C ASN A 340 -14.73 12.86 -29.54
N THR A 341 -13.90 13.84 -29.18
CA THR A 341 -12.89 14.39 -30.08
C THR A 341 -11.56 14.60 -29.35
N LEU A 342 -10.44 14.52 -30.09
CA LEU A 342 -9.09 14.81 -29.56
C LEU A 342 -8.99 16.23 -28.97
N LYS A 343 -9.69 17.20 -29.57
CA LYS A 343 -9.70 18.58 -29.06
C LYS A 343 -10.34 18.66 -27.66
N GLN A 344 -11.42 17.90 -27.43
CA GLN A 344 -12.08 17.83 -26.11
C GLN A 344 -11.16 17.14 -25.09
N LEU A 345 -10.51 16.04 -25.45
CA LEU A 345 -9.54 15.37 -24.58
C LEU A 345 -8.38 16.27 -24.20
N TYR A 346 -7.82 17.01 -25.17
CA TYR A 346 -6.74 17.96 -24.89
C TYR A 346 -7.19 19.09 -23.94
N GLN A 347 -8.42 19.60 -24.10
CA GLN A 347 -8.96 20.59 -23.19
C GLN A 347 -9.16 20.01 -21.77
N LEU A 348 -9.65 18.78 -21.65
CA LEU A 348 -9.78 18.09 -20.36
C LEU A 348 -8.42 17.90 -19.68
N GLN A 349 -7.37 17.60 -20.42
CA GLN A 349 -6.02 17.51 -19.88
C GLN A 349 -5.54 18.85 -19.31
N LEU A 350 -5.79 19.96 -20.00
CA LEU A 350 -5.49 21.30 -19.48
C LEU A 350 -6.31 21.64 -18.24
N ASP A 351 -7.59 21.28 -18.24
CA ASP A 351 -8.47 21.47 -17.09
C ASP A 351 -7.99 20.66 -15.88
N LEU A 352 -7.55 19.41 -16.10
CA LEU A 352 -6.99 18.54 -15.06
C LEU A 352 -5.73 19.13 -14.43
N LEU A 353 -4.81 19.65 -15.25
CA LEU A 353 -3.57 20.30 -14.78
C LEU A 353 -3.84 21.54 -13.93
N ASN A 354 -4.96 22.22 -14.16
CA ASN A 354 -5.36 23.40 -13.41
C ASN A 354 -6.34 23.14 -12.27
N TYR A 355 -6.76 21.87 -12.09
CA TYR A 355 -7.71 21.50 -11.04
C TYR A 355 -7.07 21.62 -9.66
N LYS A 356 -7.81 22.25 -8.74
CA LYS A 356 -7.30 22.51 -7.38
C LYS A 356 -8.14 21.78 -6.36
N VAL A 357 -7.48 21.08 -5.46
CA VAL A 357 -8.06 20.42 -4.31
C VAL A 357 -7.62 21.13 -3.04
N LEU A 358 -8.57 21.47 -2.18
CA LEU A 358 -8.31 22.04 -0.87
C LEU A 358 -8.84 21.10 0.21
N ASP A 359 -7.97 20.73 1.12
CA ASP A 359 -8.33 20.07 2.38
C ASP A 359 -8.07 21.07 3.54
N PRO A 360 -9.10 21.69 4.11
CA PRO A 360 -8.94 22.71 5.14
C PRO A 360 -8.53 22.13 6.50
N ALA A 361 -8.57 20.81 6.66
CA ALA A 361 -8.20 20.10 7.89
C ALA A 361 -7.27 18.92 7.59
N CYS A 362 -6.28 19.15 6.72
CA CYS A 362 -5.51 18.10 6.05
C CYS A 362 -4.76 17.14 6.99
N GLY A 363 -4.48 17.49 8.24
CA GLY A 363 -3.72 16.67 9.17
C GLY A 363 -2.37 16.23 8.55
N SER A 364 -2.17 14.93 8.39
CA SER A 364 -1.00 14.35 7.71
C SER A 364 -1.06 14.43 6.18
N GLY A 365 -2.11 14.98 5.60
CA GLY A 365 -2.27 15.14 4.15
C GLY A 365 -2.79 13.90 3.43
N ASN A 366 -3.32 12.91 4.12
CA ASN A 366 -3.75 11.64 3.53
C ASN A 366 -4.81 11.82 2.43
N PHE A 367 -5.78 12.72 2.62
CA PHE A 367 -6.77 13.02 1.58
C PHE A 367 -6.13 13.63 0.33
N LEU A 368 -5.18 14.56 0.50
CA LEU A 368 -4.46 15.18 -0.61
C LEU A 368 -3.57 14.17 -1.33
N TYR A 369 -2.93 13.27 -0.59
CA TYR A 369 -2.13 12.18 -1.14
C TYR A 369 -2.97 11.25 -2.01
N ILE A 370 -4.10 10.74 -1.49
CA ILE A 370 -5.01 9.85 -2.23
C ILE A 370 -5.63 10.57 -3.44
N ALA A 371 -6.04 11.84 -3.28
CA ALA A 371 -6.53 12.66 -4.38
C ALA A 371 -5.47 12.80 -5.49
N TYR A 372 -4.21 13.11 -5.14
CA TYR A 372 -3.12 13.19 -6.08
C TYR A 372 -2.85 11.86 -6.80
N HIS A 373 -2.85 10.75 -6.08
CA HIS A 373 -2.72 9.41 -6.66
C HIS A 373 -3.82 9.14 -7.67
N THR A 374 -5.06 9.53 -7.36
CA THR A 374 -6.21 9.38 -8.25
C THR A 374 -6.01 10.17 -9.55
N PHE A 375 -5.49 11.40 -9.48
CA PHE A 375 -5.22 12.21 -10.68
C PHE A 375 -4.20 11.59 -11.62
N ARG A 376 -3.21 10.86 -11.12
CA ARG A 376 -2.21 10.18 -11.97
C ARG A 376 -2.79 9.10 -12.88
N TYR A 377 -3.98 8.60 -12.61
CA TYR A 377 -4.66 7.65 -13.48
C TYR A 377 -5.37 8.30 -14.68
N PHE A 378 -5.56 9.63 -14.65
CA PHE A 378 -6.22 10.38 -15.72
C PHE A 378 -5.25 11.13 -16.64
N GLY A 379 -3.99 11.31 -16.25
CA GLY A 379 -2.94 12.02 -17.01
C GLY A 379 -1.96 11.06 -17.62
#